data_c6de32d36dc518454f2ff8246f759eb1
#
_entry.id   c6de32d36dc518454f2ff8246f759eb1
#
_cell.length_a   1.000
_cell.length_b   1.000
_cell.length_c   1.000
_cell.angle_alpha   90.00
_cell.angle_beta   90.00
_cell.angle_gamma   90.00
#
_symmetry.space_group_name_H-M   'P 1'
#
loop_
_entity.id
_entity.type
_entity.pdbx_description
1 polymer ?
#
loop_
_entity_poly.entity_id
_entity_poly.type
_entity_poly.pdbx_seq_one_letter_code
_entity_poly.pdbx_strand_id
1 'polypeptide(L)'
;MTEAQWRTRRGGVETALRTSAVWSAVRDLLATQQATLGRPLRVLDLGGGTGGLAVPIAELGHDVTVVDPSPDALASLSRRSAERDVAQRVTALQGDAESLADLLGDQPVDLVCCHGTLVVVDDPQGTLAALAGVLAPGGHLSLVAAQRLAVVLARALAGQFSQAHEALTRDDGRWGGADPLPRRFDAAGLSAMVQTAGLEVVDVHGVRLFSDLVPSALVDSEADRAALLQLEEAASRHPEFGFLGQLGAAVHVLATHP
;
A
#
# COMPACT_ATOMS: atom_id res chain seq x y z
N MET A 1 -21.10 3.07 1.87
CA MET A 1 -20.43 1.77 1.62
C MET A 1 -20.55 0.94 2.87
N THR A 2 -20.87 -0.37 2.81
CA THR A 2 -21.02 -1.18 4.04
C THR A 2 -19.66 -1.68 4.53
N GLU A 3 -19.50 -1.82 5.85
CA GLU A 3 -18.27 -2.33 6.50
C GLU A 3 -17.84 -3.72 5.99
N ALA A 4 -18.80 -4.58 5.63
CA ALA A 4 -18.53 -5.89 5.02
C ALA A 4 -17.89 -5.77 3.63
N GLN A 5 -18.32 -4.80 2.81
CA GLN A 5 -17.72 -4.52 1.50
C GLN A 5 -16.30 -3.96 1.63
N TRP A 6 -16.02 -3.24 2.71
CA TRP A 6 -14.71 -2.72 3.05
C TRP A 6 -13.72 -3.85 3.41
N ARG A 7 -14.15 -4.80 4.23
CA ARG A 7 -13.33 -5.96 4.65
C ARG A 7 -12.94 -6.88 3.48
N THR A 8 -13.89 -7.21 2.60
CA THR A 8 -13.62 -8.10 1.45
C THR A 8 -12.60 -7.47 0.48
N ARG A 9 -12.60 -6.15 0.34
CA ARG A 9 -11.69 -5.42 -0.54
C ARG A 9 -10.27 -5.34 0.00
N ARG A 10 -10.10 -5.22 1.31
CA ARG A 10 -8.79 -5.20 1.96
C ARG A 10 -8.10 -6.56 2.00
N GLY A 11 -8.84 -7.64 2.21
CA GLY A 11 -8.26 -8.99 2.27
C GLY A 11 -7.44 -9.35 1.03
N GLY A 12 -7.83 -8.86 -0.15
CA GLY A 12 -7.06 -9.04 -1.38
C GLY A 12 -5.74 -8.23 -1.39
N VAL A 13 -5.73 -7.02 -0.86
CA VAL A 13 -4.53 -6.16 -0.78
C VAL A 13 -3.58 -6.66 0.31
N GLU A 14 -4.09 -7.08 1.47
CA GLU A 14 -3.28 -7.66 2.56
C GLU A 14 -2.56 -8.95 2.14
N THR A 15 -3.23 -9.82 1.37
CA THR A 15 -2.61 -11.04 0.84
C THR A 15 -1.50 -10.71 -0.15
N ALA A 16 -1.65 -9.62 -0.93
CA ALA A 16 -0.66 -9.16 -1.89
C ALA A 16 0.56 -8.50 -1.26
N LEU A 17 0.40 -7.85 -0.12
CA LEU A 17 1.50 -7.24 0.64
C LEU A 17 2.48 -8.27 1.20
N ARG A 18 1.98 -9.48 1.50
CA ARG A 18 2.83 -10.61 1.86
C ARG A 18 3.63 -11.17 0.68
N THR A 19 3.29 -10.79 -0.54
CA THR A 19 3.90 -11.32 -1.75
C THR A 19 4.93 -10.33 -2.29
N SER A 20 6.12 -10.38 -1.75
CA SER A 20 7.40 -10.07 -2.35
C SER A 20 7.88 -8.60 -2.40
N ALA A 21 7.54 -7.83 -3.41
CA ALA A 21 8.29 -6.61 -3.72
C ALA A 21 8.08 -5.46 -2.71
N VAL A 22 6.83 -5.22 -2.28
CA VAL A 22 6.51 -4.15 -1.31
C VAL A 22 7.11 -4.47 0.06
N TRP A 23 6.92 -5.73 0.54
CA TRP A 23 7.48 -6.14 1.83
C TRP A 23 9.01 -6.13 1.82
N SER A 24 9.64 -6.58 0.72
CA SER A 24 11.09 -6.49 0.58
C SER A 24 11.58 -5.04 0.64
N ALA A 25 10.94 -4.14 -0.12
CA ALA A 25 11.29 -2.72 -0.12
C ALA A 25 11.12 -2.07 1.25
N VAL A 26 10.00 -2.34 1.94
CA VAL A 26 9.76 -1.82 3.30
C VAL A 26 10.79 -2.38 4.30
N ARG A 27 11.08 -3.67 4.25
CA ARG A 27 12.05 -4.30 5.14
C ARG A 27 13.47 -3.76 4.93
N ASP A 28 13.89 -3.59 3.68
CA ASP A 28 15.20 -3.07 3.34
C ASP A 28 15.33 -1.60 3.78
N LEU A 29 14.24 -0.82 3.63
CA LEU A 29 14.16 0.55 4.13
C LEU A 29 14.24 0.60 5.67
N LEU A 30 13.48 -0.25 6.37
CA LEU A 30 13.53 -0.36 7.83
C LEU A 30 14.95 -0.67 8.33
N ALA A 31 15.63 -1.65 7.71
CA ALA A 31 16.99 -2.03 8.08
C ALA A 31 18.00 -0.88 7.84
N THR A 32 17.90 -0.20 6.69
CA THR A 32 18.78 0.93 6.35
C THR A 32 18.58 2.10 7.30
N GLN A 33 17.32 2.46 7.57
CA GLN A 33 17.02 3.58 8.46
C GLN A 33 17.38 3.25 9.92
N GLN A 34 17.14 2.03 10.38
CA GLN A 34 17.57 1.60 11.71
C GLN A 34 19.09 1.70 11.89
N ALA A 35 19.85 1.29 10.86
CA ALA A 35 21.31 1.40 10.89
C ALA A 35 21.76 2.87 10.94
N THR A 36 21.07 3.77 10.23
CA THR A 36 21.38 5.20 10.21
C THR A 36 21.03 5.89 11.52
N LEU A 37 19.86 5.60 12.09
CA LEU A 37 19.35 6.24 13.29
C LEU A 37 19.88 5.61 14.60
N GLY A 38 20.40 4.38 14.56
CA GLY A 38 20.91 3.65 15.71
C GLY A 38 19.83 3.26 16.75
N ARG A 39 18.56 3.28 16.37
CA ARG A 39 17.40 2.98 17.23
C ARG A 39 16.27 2.32 16.44
N PRO A 40 15.29 1.67 17.12
CA PRO A 40 14.03 1.29 16.48
C PRO A 40 13.34 2.48 15.80
N LEU A 41 12.68 2.24 14.67
CA LEU A 41 11.90 3.24 13.98
C LEU A 41 10.52 3.37 14.62
N ARG A 42 9.97 4.58 14.52
CA ARG A 42 8.56 4.90 14.78
C ARG A 42 7.83 4.86 13.46
N VAL A 43 6.91 3.92 13.32
CA VAL A 43 6.18 3.65 12.08
C VAL A 43 4.70 3.98 12.28
N LEU A 44 4.12 4.72 11.33
CA LEU A 44 2.68 4.91 11.21
C LEU A 44 2.16 4.00 10.09
N ASP A 45 1.13 3.22 10.38
CA ASP A 45 0.38 2.44 9.37
C ASP A 45 -1.05 3.00 9.28
N LEU A 46 -1.27 3.93 8.32
CA LEU A 46 -2.58 4.54 8.10
C LEU A 46 -3.48 3.56 7.36
N GLY A 47 -4.58 3.26 8.01
CA GLY A 47 -5.50 2.26 7.53
C GLY A 47 -4.92 0.84 7.67
N GLY A 48 -4.04 0.56 8.62
CA GLY A 48 -3.36 -0.72 8.84
C GLY A 48 -4.28 -1.90 9.22
N GLY A 49 -5.55 -1.62 9.51
CA GLY A 49 -6.58 -2.64 9.68
C GLY A 49 -6.26 -3.65 10.78
N THR A 50 -6.21 -4.93 10.41
CA THR A 50 -5.94 -6.05 11.32
C THR A 50 -4.44 -6.28 11.57
N GLY A 51 -3.57 -5.36 11.14
CA GLY A 51 -2.12 -5.41 11.38
C GLY A 51 -1.35 -6.35 10.46
N GLY A 52 -1.81 -6.51 9.22
CA GLY A 52 -1.12 -7.35 8.22
C GLY A 52 0.32 -6.92 7.96
N LEU A 53 0.59 -5.61 8.01
CA LEU A 53 1.92 -5.02 7.89
C LEU A 53 2.50 -4.66 9.27
N ALA A 54 1.70 -4.07 10.15
CA ALA A 54 2.15 -3.57 11.44
C ALA A 54 2.78 -4.65 12.33
N VAL A 55 2.17 -5.83 12.41
CA VAL A 55 2.67 -6.93 13.26
C VAL A 55 4.04 -7.44 12.76
N PRO A 56 4.26 -7.76 11.47
CA PRO A 56 5.60 -8.09 10.96
C PRO A 56 6.65 -7.00 11.18
N ILE A 57 6.29 -5.72 11.09
CA ILE A 57 7.21 -4.61 11.39
C ILE A 57 7.58 -4.59 12.88
N ALA A 58 6.60 -4.83 13.76
CA ALA A 58 6.84 -4.92 15.21
C ALA A 58 7.70 -6.13 15.59
N GLU A 59 7.55 -7.28 14.88
CA GLU A 59 8.41 -8.46 15.04
C GLU A 59 9.88 -8.17 14.68
N LEU A 60 10.16 -7.19 13.80
CA LEU A 60 11.51 -6.71 13.51
C LEU A 60 12.05 -5.75 14.59
N GLY A 61 11.26 -5.43 15.61
CA GLY A 61 11.68 -4.62 16.77
C GLY A 61 11.35 -3.13 16.65
N HIS A 62 10.56 -2.70 15.68
CA HIS A 62 10.11 -1.33 15.51
C HIS A 62 8.82 -1.04 16.28
N ASP A 63 8.57 0.23 16.60
CA ASP A 63 7.34 0.66 17.27
C ASP A 63 6.33 1.15 16.22
N VAL A 64 5.14 0.55 16.18
CA VAL A 64 4.15 0.79 15.14
C VAL A 64 2.87 1.35 15.73
N THR A 65 2.43 2.50 15.22
CA THR A 65 1.11 3.04 15.47
C THR A 65 0.22 2.75 14.26
N VAL A 66 -0.87 2.04 14.48
CA VAL A 66 -1.91 1.81 13.46
C VAL A 66 -3.07 2.76 13.70
N VAL A 67 -3.41 3.54 12.69
CA VAL A 67 -4.59 4.40 12.68
C VAL A 67 -5.60 3.82 11.69
N ASP A 68 -6.78 3.43 12.16
CA ASP A 68 -7.83 2.82 11.33
C ASP A 68 -9.22 3.23 11.85
N PRO A 69 -10.19 3.54 10.98
CA PRO A 69 -11.53 3.93 11.40
C PRO A 69 -12.36 2.76 11.97
N SER A 70 -11.97 1.51 11.74
CA SER A 70 -12.72 0.31 12.13
C SER A 70 -12.32 -0.21 13.52
N PRO A 71 -13.17 -0.09 14.55
CA PRO A 71 -12.86 -0.62 15.88
C PRO A 71 -12.70 -2.15 15.88
N ASP A 72 -13.44 -2.86 15.02
CA ASP A 72 -13.31 -4.33 14.90
C ASP A 72 -11.97 -4.75 14.29
N ALA A 73 -11.45 -3.96 13.35
CA ALA A 73 -10.12 -4.19 12.78
C ALA A 73 -9.05 -3.99 13.84
N LEU A 74 -9.15 -2.92 14.62
CA LEU A 74 -8.23 -2.62 15.73
C LEU A 74 -8.29 -3.66 16.85
N ALA A 75 -9.49 -4.18 17.18
CA ALA A 75 -9.62 -5.28 18.13
C ALA A 75 -8.93 -6.57 17.60
N SER A 76 -9.02 -6.82 16.30
CA SER A 76 -8.32 -7.94 15.66
C SER A 76 -6.81 -7.74 15.64
N LEU A 77 -6.34 -6.51 15.40
CA LEU A 77 -4.92 -6.11 15.53
C LEU A 77 -4.39 -6.39 16.93
N SER A 78 -5.12 -5.93 17.96
CA SER A 78 -4.71 -6.11 19.37
C SER A 78 -4.57 -7.58 19.73
N ARG A 79 -5.50 -8.44 19.29
CA ARG A 79 -5.42 -9.89 19.50
C ARG A 79 -4.20 -10.47 18.77
N ARG A 80 -4.01 -10.13 17.48
CA ARG A 80 -2.91 -10.62 16.67
C ARG A 80 -1.54 -10.22 17.22
N SER A 81 -1.38 -8.98 17.69
CA SER A 81 -0.13 -8.51 18.29
C SER A 81 0.18 -9.23 19.60
N ALA A 82 -0.84 -9.55 20.40
CA ALA A 82 -0.67 -10.36 21.61
C ALA A 82 -0.28 -11.81 21.27
N GLU A 83 -0.92 -12.45 20.28
CA GLU A 83 -0.59 -13.81 19.81
C GLU A 83 0.86 -13.92 19.24
N ARG A 84 1.45 -12.80 18.85
CA ARG A 84 2.81 -12.71 18.29
C ARG A 84 3.82 -12.11 19.25
N ASP A 85 3.44 -11.90 20.53
CA ASP A 85 4.29 -11.34 21.60
C ASP A 85 4.87 -9.95 21.27
N VAL A 86 4.17 -9.15 20.45
CA VAL A 86 4.59 -7.78 20.07
C VAL A 86 3.61 -6.69 20.50
N ALA A 87 2.66 -7.00 21.40
CA ALA A 87 1.63 -6.05 21.85
C ALA A 87 2.22 -4.75 22.42
N GLN A 88 3.38 -4.81 23.06
CA GLN A 88 4.07 -3.65 23.64
C GLN A 88 4.67 -2.71 22.58
N ARG A 89 4.77 -3.14 21.32
CA ARG A 89 5.29 -2.36 20.19
C ARG A 89 4.22 -1.89 19.23
N VAL A 90 2.96 -2.27 19.45
CA VAL A 90 1.85 -1.94 18.56
C VAL A 90 0.84 -1.09 19.30
N THR A 91 0.64 0.13 18.85
CA THR A 91 -0.41 1.04 19.34
C THR A 91 -1.54 1.07 18.32
N ALA A 92 -2.77 0.85 18.78
CA ALA A 92 -3.98 0.88 17.94
C ALA A 92 -4.82 2.12 18.28
N LEU A 93 -5.01 3.02 17.31
CA LEU A 93 -5.78 4.25 17.47
C LEU A 93 -6.91 4.29 16.46
N GLN A 94 -8.13 4.61 16.91
CA GLN A 94 -9.25 4.81 16.03
C GLN A 94 -9.19 6.23 15.44
N GLY A 95 -9.20 6.35 14.11
CA GLY A 95 -9.16 7.63 13.42
C GLY A 95 -8.90 7.46 11.93
N ASP A 96 -8.61 8.57 11.30
CA ASP A 96 -8.33 8.72 9.86
C ASP A 96 -7.20 9.72 9.62
N ALA A 97 -7.00 10.12 8.35
CA ALA A 97 -5.95 11.06 7.98
C ALA A 97 -6.15 12.47 8.58
N GLU A 98 -7.39 12.90 8.79
CA GLU A 98 -7.70 14.24 9.32
C GLU A 98 -7.35 14.35 10.80
N SER A 99 -7.43 13.24 11.53
CA SER A 99 -7.15 13.17 12.97
C SER A 99 -5.69 12.89 13.32
N LEU A 100 -4.80 12.68 12.35
CA LEU A 100 -3.41 12.24 12.58
C LEU A 100 -2.60 13.19 13.49
N ALA A 101 -2.71 14.51 13.27
CA ALA A 101 -1.96 15.48 14.05
C ALA A 101 -2.36 15.43 15.53
N ASP A 102 -3.65 15.31 15.83
CA ASP A 102 -4.17 15.20 17.19
C ASP A 102 -3.79 13.85 17.84
N LEU A 103 -3.84 12.76 17.08
CA LEU A 103 -3.56 11.41 17.58
C LEU A 103 -2.08 11.16 17.86
N LEU A 104 -1.19 11.72 17.05
CA LEU A 104 0.25 11.52 17.17
C LEU A 104 0.93 12.63 18.01
N GLY A 105 0.28 13.79 18.15
CA GLY A 105 0.85 14.98 18.81
C GLY A 105 2.15 15.42 18.13
N ASP A 106 3.05 16.03 18.90
CA ASP A 106 4.34 16.56 18.41
C ASP A 106 5.41 15.46 18.17
N GLN A 107 4.98 14.23 17.97
CA GLN A 107 5.93 13.13 17.80
C GLN A 107 6.04 12.69 16.33
N PRO A 108 7.04 13.18 15.56
CA PRO A 108 7.19 12.79 14.17
C PRO A 108 7.53 11.30 14.03
N VAL A 109 7.13 10.69 12.91
CA VAL A 109 7.41 9.29 12.60
C VAL A 109 8.51 9.16 11.55
N ASP A 110 9.25 8.05 11.58
CA ASP A 110 10.36 7.80 10.66
C ASP A 110 9.89 7.16 9.35
N LEU A 111 8.77 6.43 9.41
CA LEU A 111 8.17 5.77 8.24
C LEU A 111 6.64 5.86 8.34
N VAL A 112 6.01 6.25 7.25
CA VAL A 112 4.57 6.13 7.05
C VAL A 112 4.30 5.03 6.01
N CYS A 113 3.43 4.09 6.36
CA CYS A 113 2.84 3.13 5.43
C CYS A 113 1.38 3.53 5.17
N CYS A 114 1.02 3.68 3.88
CA CYS A 114 -0.34 3.99 3.43
C CYS A 114 -0.69 3.02 2.29
N HIS A 115 -1.10 1.81 2.63
CA HIS A 115 -1.27 0.74 1.67
C HIS A 115 -2.75 0.47 1.39
N GLY A 116 -3.21 0.88 0.21
CA GLY A 116 -4.60 0.73 -0.25
C GLY A 116 -5.58 1.74 0.34
N THR A 117 -5.17 2.55 1.30
CA THR A 117 -6.03 3.52 1.98
C THR A 117 -6.36 4.72 1.09
N LEU A 118 -5.39 5.22 0.32
CA LEU A 118 -5.57 6.37 -0.57
C LEU A 118 -6.68 6.14 -1.64
N VAL A 119 -6.94 4.89 -1.98
CA VAL A 119 -7.99 4.50 -2.93
C VAL A 119 -9.39 4.81 -2.40
N VAL A 120 -9.58 4.79 -1.10
CA VAL A 120 -10.91 4.84 -0.45
C VAL A 120 -11.20 6.12 0.34
N VAL A 121 -10.20 6.94 0.61
CA VAL A 121 -10.39 8.23 1.30
C VAL A 121 -11.11 9.24 0.41
N ASP A 122 -11.83 10.19 1.00
CA ASP A 122 -12.56 11.18 0.23
C ASP A 122 -11.64 12.22 -0.41
N ASP A 123 -10.61 12.68 0.32
CA ASP A 123 -9.58 13.61 -0.16
C ASP A 123 -8.19 12.97 -0.15
N PRO A 124 -7.74 12.38 -1.28
CA PRO A 124 -6.40 11.81 -1.40
C PRO A 124 -5.26 12.82 -1.25
N GLN A 125 -5.45 14.06 -1.75
CA GLN A 125 -4.41 15.07 -1.68
C GLN A 125 -4.24 15.60 -0.26
N GLY A 126 -5.34 15.89 0.44
CA GLY A 126 -5.31 16.25 1.86
C GLY A 126 -4.74 15.13 2.73
N THR A 127 -5.08 13.87 2.42
CA THR A 127 -4.47 12.71 3.09
C THR A 127 -2.95 12.71 2.93
N LEU A 128 -2.42 12.89 1.71
CA LEU A 128 -0.97 12.93 1.48
C LEU A 128 -0.29 14.10 2.21
N ALA A 129 -0.94 15.27 2.25
CA ALA A 129 -0.44 16.42 3.00
C ALA A 129 -0.38 16.14 4.52
N ALA A 130 -1.41 15.49 5.08
CA ALA A 130 -1.44 15.08 6.48
C ALA A 130 -0.33 14.05 6.79
N LEU A 131 -0.09 13.09 5.89
CA LEU A 131 1.00 12.11 6.04
C LEU A 131 2.38 12.77 5.98
N ALA A 132 2.58 13.73 5.07
CA ALA A 132 3.83 14.50 5.00
C ALA A 132 4.05 15.30 6.29
N GLY A 133 2.99 15.90 6.85
CA GLY A 133 3.06 16.71 8.05
C GLY A 133 3.45 15.96 9.32
N VAL A 134 3.30 14.63 9.38
CA VAL A 134 3.69 13.82 10.53
C VAL A 134 5.04 13.12 10.36
N LEU A 135 5.65 13.18 9.16
CA LEU A 135 6.98 12.62 8.92
C LEU A 135 8.08 13.48 9.54
N ALA A 136 9.07 12.82 10.11
CA ALA A 136 10.31 13.47 10.51
C ALA A 136 11.08 13.95 9.24
N PRO A 137 11.92 14.98 9.32
CA PRO A 137 12.90 15.27 8.29
C PRO A 137 13.77 14.04 8.00
N GLY A 138 13.92 13.67 6.73
CA GLY A 138 14.56 12.42 6.32
C GLY A 138 13.70 11.17 6.52
N GLY A 139 12.46 11.30 7.00
CA GLY A 139 11.49 10.20 7.11
C GLY A 139 10.95 9.78 5.74
N HIS A 140 10.32 8.62 5.69
CA HIS A 140 9.91 8.00 4.42
C HIS A 140 8.41 7.70 4.37
N LEU A 141 7.86 7.77 3.16
CA LEU A 141 6.51 7.29 2.83
C LEU A 141 6.62 6.03 1.96
N SER A 142 5.93 4.97 2.37
CA SER A 142 5.63 3.79 1.55
C SER A 142 4.14 3.84 1.20
N LEU A 143 3.83 4.08 -0.07
CA LEU A 143 2.47 4.28 -0.57
C LEU A 143 2.12 3.21 -1.59
N VAL A 144 1.04 2.45 -1.37
CA VAL A 144 0.52 1.48 -2.34
C VAL A 144 -0.90 1.85 -2.74
N ALA A 145 -1.15 1.98 -4.03
CA ALA A 145 -2.48 2.29 -4.55
C ALA A 145 -2.83 1.41 -5.76
N ALA A 146 -4.14 1.15 -5.93
CA ALA A 146 -4.65 0.40 -7.09
C ALA A 146 -4.40 1.17 -8.38
N GLN A 147 -3.94 0.46 -9.42
CA GLN A 147 -3.51 1.03 -10.68
C GLN A 147 -4.59 0.93 -11.76
N ARG A 148 -4.71 1.98 -12.58
CA ARG A 148 -5.69 2.10 -13.65
C ARG A 148 -5.42 1.14 -14.81
N LEU A 149 -4.18 1.10 -15.30
CA LEU A 149 -3.84 0.33 -16.51
C LEU A 149 -4.05 -1.17 -16.33
N ALA A 150 -3.85 -1.69 -15.13
CA ALA A 150 -4.10 -3.10 -14.82
C ALA A 150 -5.58 -3.49 -15.05
N VAL A 151 -6.53 -2.65 -14.59
CA VAL A 151 -7.95 -2.95 -14.78
C VAL A 151 -8.38 -2.78 -16.25
N VAL A 152 -7.79 -1.83 -16.97
CA VAL A 152 -7.99 -1.68 -18.42
C VAL A 152 -7.60 -2.97 -19.14
N LEU A 153 -6.39 -3.48 -18.85
CA LEU A 153 -5.88 -4.71 -19.43
C LEU A 153 -6.75 -5.92 -19.05
N ALA A 154 -7.06 -6.08 -17.76
CA ALA A 154 -7.87 -7.18 -17.27
C ALA A 154 -9.28 -7.21 -17.92
N ARG A 155 -9.93 -6.04 -18.05
CA ARG A 155 -11.23 -5.93 -18.70
C ARG A 155 -11.16 -6.21 -20.20
N ALA A 156 -10.11 -5.73 -20.88
CA ALA A 156 -9.90 -6.00 -22.31
C ALA A 156 -9.68 -7.50 -22.57
N LEU A 157 -8.83 -8.16 -21.78
CA LEU A 157 -8.58 -9.61 -21.87
C LEU A 157 -9.83 -10.45 -21.60
N ALA A 158 -10.73 -9.95 -20.74
CA ALA A 158 -12.03 -10.58 -20.46
C ALA A 158 -13.10 -10.28 -21.53
N GLY A 159 -12.77 -9.56 -22.61
CA GLY A 159 -13.72 -9.17 -23.66
C GLY A 159 -14.70 -8.06 -23.26
N GLN A 160 -14.46 -7.40 -22.12
CA GLN A 160 -15.32 -6.35 -21.57
C GLN A 160 -14.86 -4.96 -22.07
N PHE A 161 -14.84 -4.77 -23.39
CA PHE A 161 -14.22 -3.62 -24.05
C PHE A 161 -14.80 -2.26 -23.62
N SER A 162 -16.12 -2.17 -23.42
CA SER A 162 -16.76 -0.93 -22.93
C SER A 162 -16.27 -0.56 -21.54
N GLN A 163 -16.13 -1.55 -20.63
CA GLN A 163 -15.61 -1.32 -19.29
C GLN A 163 -14.13 -0.96 -19.31
N ALA A 164 -13.34 -1.60 -20.17
CA ALA A 164 -11.94 -1.24 -20.37
C ALA A 164 -11.80 0.20 -20.85
N HIS A 165 -12.65 0.60 -21.81
CA HIS A 165 -12.69 1.97 -22.34
C HIS A 165 -13.09 2.99 -21.25
N GLU A 166 -14.12 2.69 -20.44
CA GLU A 166 -14.48 3.55 -19.32
C GLU A 166 -13.34 3.72 -18.32
N ALA A 167 -12.69 2.63 -17.90
CA ALA A 167 -11.56 2.68 -16.98
C ALA A 167 -10.39 3.51 -17.52
N LEU A 168 -10.19 3.49 -18.85
CA LEU A 168 -9.13 4.24 -19.52
C LEU A 168 -9.43 5.75 -19.58
N THR A 169 -10.69 6.12 -19.82
CA THR A 169 -11.08 7.50 -20.16
C THR A 169 -11.63 8.30 -18.99
N ARG A 170 -12.14 7.65 -17.95
CA ARG A 170 -12.66 8.34 -16.76
C ARG A 170 -11.53 8.84 -15.87
N ASP A 171 -11.66 10.01 -15.27
CA ASP A 171 -10.68 10.59 -14.35
C ASP A 171 -10.44 9.70 -13.13
N ASP A 172 -11.51 9.08 -12.60
CA ASP A 172 -11.44 8.20 -11.43
C ASP A 172 -10.90 6.80 -11.75
N GLY A 173 -10.68 6.45 -13.02
CA GLY A 173 -10.20 5.13 -13.44
C GLY A 173 -11.17 3.97 -13.18
N ARG A 174 -12.46 4.26 -12.97
CA ARG A 174 -13.51 3.25 -12.77
C ARG A 174 -14.00 2.69 -14.08
N TRP A 175 -14.35 1.40 -14.07
CA TRP A 175 -14.91 0.70 -15.23
C TRP A 175 -16.45 0.69 -15.27
N GLY A 176 -17.12 1.45 -14.41
CA GLY A 176 -18.57 1.57 -14.37
C GLY A 176 -19.15 1.64 -12.95
N GLY A 177 -20.47 1.68 -12.86
CA GLY A 177 -21.19 1.80 -11.57
C GLY A 177 -20.98 0.61 -10.62
N ALA A 178 -20.74 -0.59 -11.16
CA ALA A 178 -20.48 -1.80 -10.39
C ALA A 178 -18.98 -1.97 -9.98
N ASP A 179 -18.14 -1.00 -10.33
CA ASP A 179 -16.73 -1.05 -9.91
C ASP A 179 -16.63 -1.00 -8.39
N PRO A 180 -15.96 -1.98 -7.77
CA PRO A 180 -15.82 -2.01 -6.33
C PRO A 180 -14.92 -0.92 -5.76
N LEU A 181 -13.98 -0.38 -6.54
CA LEU A 181 -13.10 0.68 -6.07
C LEU A 181 -13.63 2.07 -6.48
N PRO A 182 -13.60 3.05 -5.58
CA PRO A 182 -14.02 4.41 -5.91
C PRO A 182 -13.07 5.12 -6.86
N ARG A 183 -11.80 4.74 -6.88
CA ARG A 183 -10.79 5.30 -7.79
C ARG A 183 -9.60 4.38 -8.00
N ARG A 184 -8.82 4.70 -9.05
CA ARG A 184 -7.50 4.13 -9.33
C ARG A 184 -6.58 5.23 -9.81
N PHE A 185 -5.29 5.00 -9.62
CA PHE A 185 -4.24 5.94 -10.00
C PHE A 185 -3.40 5.38 -11.15
N ASP A 186 -2.75 6.25 -11.88
CA ASP A 186 -1.56 5.90 -12.66
C ASP A 186 -0.30 6.33 -11.91
N ALA A 187 0.84 5.77 -12.28
CA ALA A 187 2.09 6.00 -11.57
C ALA A 187 2.53 7.48 -11.63
N ALA A 188 2.31 8.14 -12.77
CA ALA A 188 2.71 9.54 -12.95
C ALA A 188 1.84 10.49 -12.12
N GLY A 189 0.51 10.30 -12.14
CA GLY A 189 -0.43 11.08 -11.35
C GLY A 189 -0.20 10.92 -9.85
N LEU A 190 0.03 9.68 -9.39
CA LEU A 190 0.31 9.41 -7.98
C LEU A 190 1.64 10.05 -7.53
N SER A 191 2.68 9.97 -8.36
CA SER A 191 3.97 10.62 -8.08
C SER A 191 3.83 12.14 -8.01
N ALA A 192 3.06 12.76 -8.91
CA ALA A 192 2.80 14.20 -8.88
C ALA A 192 2.05 14.63 -7.61
N MET A 193 1.08 13.81 -7.14
CA MET A 193 0.35 14.08 -5.88
C MET A 193 1.29 14.01 -4.67
N VAL A 194 2.20 13.04 -4.62
CA VAL A 194 3.21 12.89 -3.57
C VAL A 194 4.15 14.10 -3.55
N GLN A 195 4.61 14.55 -4.73
CA GLN A 195 5.44 15.75 -4.86
C GLN A 195 4.70 17.03 -4.43
N THR A 196 3.41 17.15 -4.78
CA THR A 196 2.56 18.27 -4.35
C THR A 196 2.39 18.32 -2.83
N ALA A 197 2.46 17.18 -2.16
CA ALA A 197 2.45 17.09 -0.70
C ALA A 197 3.82 17.46 -0.06
N GLY A 198 4.84 17.82 -0.84
CA GLY A 198 6.15 18.24 -0.37
C GLY A 198 7.15 17.09 -0.17
N LEU A 199 6.86 15.90 -0.69
CA LEU A 199 7.74 14.74 -0.59
C LEU A 199 8.52 14.52 -1.89
N GLU A 200 9.75 14.01 -1.78
CA GLU A 200 10.58 13.63 -2.93
C GLU A 200 10.38 12.15 -3.25
N VAL A 201 9.94 11.84 -4.48
CA VAL A 201 9.78 10.47 -4.95
C VAL A 201 11.15 9.83 -5.19
N VAL A 202 11.41 8.71 -4.51
CA VAL A 202 12.68 7.96 -4.57
C VAL A 202 12.59 6.77 -5.51
N ASP A 203 11.49 6.03 -5.47
CA ASP A 203 11.27 4.83 -6.30
C ASP A 203 9.79 4.65 -6.63
N VAL A 204 9.53 4.12 -7.83
CA VAL A 204 8.17 3.78 -8.29
C VAL A 204 8.21 2.46 -9.03
N HIS A 205 7.49 1.46 -8.55
CA HIS A 205 7.41 0.17 -9.23
C HIS A 205 6.00 -0.45 -9.17
N GLY A 206 5.71 -1.28 -10.16
CA GLY A 206 4.46 -2.04 -10.21
C GLY A 206 4.46 -3.21 -9.24
N VAL A 207 3.27 -3.53 -8.76
CA VAL A 207 3.03 -4.64 -7.85
C VAL A 207 2.01 -5.57 -8.47
N ARG A 208 2.28 -6.88 -8.51
CA ARG A 208 1.42 -7.91 -9.11
C ARG A 208 1.14 -7.63 -10.60
N LEU A 209 2.20 -7.74 -11.40
CA LEU A 209 2.11 -7.52 -12.84
C LEU A 209 1.32 -8.65 -13.52
N PHE A 210 1.57 -9.88 -13.12
CA PHE A 210 1.04 -11.09 -13.74
C PHE A 210 0.10 -11.86 -12.82
N SER A 211 0.29 -11.82 -11.51
CA SER A 211 -0.44 -12.64 -10.54
C SER A 211 -1.96 -12.49 -10.63
N ASP A 212 -2.46 -11.31 -10.98
CA ASP A 212 -3.89 -11.06 -11.15
C ASP A 212 -4.41 -11.41 -12.55
N LEU A 213 -3.52 -11.64 -13.52
CA LEU A 213 -3.84 -11.98 -14.91
C LEU A 213 -3.73 -13.48 -15.20
N VAL A 214 -2.89 -14.18 -14.43
CA VAL A 214 -2.67 -15.63 -14.60
C VAL A 214 -3.80 -16.40 -13.92
N PRO A 215 -4.52 -17.27 -14.65
CA PRO A 215 -5.53 -18.13 -14.05
C PRO A 215 -4.91 -19.02 -12.95
N SER A 216 -5.60 -19.14 -11.80
CA SER A 216 -5.13 -19.94 -10.68
C SER A 216 -4.82 -21.40 -11.02
N ALA A 217 -5.53 -21.96 -12.01
CA ALA A 217 -5.29 -23.30 -12.51
C ALA A 217 -3.90 -23.50 -13.18
N LEU A 218 -3.19 -22.43 -13.49
CA LEU A 218 -1.83 -22.47 -14.03
C LEU A 218 -0.74 -22.26 -12.96
N VAL A 219 -1.12 -22.13 -11.71
CA VAL A 219 -0.22 -21.85 -10.57
C VAL A 219 -0.52 -22.84 -9.43
N ASP A 220 -0.64 -24.12 -9.77
CA ASP A 220 -1.09 -25.15 -8.82
C ASP A 220 0.02 -25.62 -7.90
N SER A 221 1.27 -25.68 -8.38
CA SER A 221 2.40 -26.14 -7.60
C SER A 221 3.12 -25.00 -6.86
N GLU A 222 3.89 -25.35 -5.83
CA GLU A 222 4.77 -24.40 -5.16
C GLU A 222 5.88 -23.89 -6.09
N ALA A 223 6.34 -24.73 -7.02
CA ALA A 223 7.32 -24.35 -8.03
C ALA A 223 6.77 -23.29 -8.99
N ASP A 224 5.52 -23.43 -9.45
CA ASP A 224 4.90 -22.43 -10.33
C ASP A 224 4.71 -21.10 -9.61
N ARG A 225 4.31 -21.13 -8.34
CA ARG A 225 4.18 -19.91 -7.52
C ARG A 225 5.53 -19.21 -7.34
N ALA A 226 6.59 -19.97 -7.05
CA ALA A 226 7.93 -19.43 -6.92
C ALA A 226 8.43 -18.82 -8.25
N ALA A 227 8.20 -19.51 -9.37
CA ALA A 227 8.56 -19.00 -10.70
C ALA A 227 7.80 -17.73 -11.06
N LEU A 228 6.49 -17.66 -10.77
CA LEU A 228 5.68 -16.46 -10.97
C LEU A 228 6.21 -15.28 -10.14
N LEU A 229 6.56 -15.50 -8.86
CA LEU A 229 7.12 -14.46 -8.00
C LEU A 229 8.49 -13.97 -8.49
N GLN A 230 9.35 -14.86 -8.97
CA GLN A 230 10.63 -14.48 -9.58
C GLN A 230 10.42 -13.64 -10.85
N LEU A 231 9.45 -13.99 -11.69
CA LEU A 231 9.08 -13.20 -12.86
C LEU A 231 8.53 -11.83 -12.49
N GLU A 232 7.67 -11.75 -11.48
CA GLU A 232 7.13 -10.50 -10.93
C GLU A 232 8.26 -9.56 -10.49
N GLU A 233 9.21 -10.08 -9.71
CA GLU A 233 10.34 -9.31 -9.21
C GLU A 233 11.23 -8.84 -10.35
N ALA A 234 11.58 -9.70 -11.28
CA ALA A 234 12.40 -9.36 -12.44
C ALA A 234 11.75 -8.30 -13.33
N ALA A 235 10.43 -8.41 -13.56
CA ALA A 235 9.69 -7.49 -14.42
C ALA A 235 9.43 -6.12 -13.75
N SER A 236 9.19 -6.09 -12.44
CA SER A 236 8.86 -4.85 -11.70
C SER A 236 9.98 -3.82 -11.75
N ARG A 237 11.24 -4.25 -11.87
CA ARG A 237 12.46 -3.43 -11.84
C ARG A 237 13.36 -3.63 -13.06
N HIS A 238 12.81 -4.14 -14.18
CA HIS A 238 13.62 -4.39 -15.37
C HIS A 238 14.17 -3.08 -15.96
N PRO A 239 15.51 -2.93 -16.12
CA PRO A 239 16.11 -1.65 -16.51
C PRO A 239 15.67 -1.16 -17.90
N GLU A 240 15.44 -2.08 -18.84
CA GLU A 240 15.02 -1.74 -20.21
C GLU A 240 13.49 -1.74 -20.39
N PHE A 241 12.77 -2.51 -19.60
CA PHE A 241 11.33 -2.71 -19.71
C PHE A 241 10.56 -2.17 -18.49
N GLY A 242 11.01 -1.06 -17.91
CA GLY A 242 10.37 -0.41 -16.76
C GLY A 242 8.88 -0.09 -16.96
N PHE A 243 8.42 0.02 -18.23
CA PHE A 243 7.00 0.16 -18.56
C PHE A 243 6.15 -1.03 -18.09
N LEU A 244 6.73 -2.24 -17.93
CA LEU A 244 6.00 -3.39 -17.39
C LEU A 244 5.47 -3.10 -16.00
N GLY A 245 6.21 -2.36 -15.17
CA GLY A 245 5.75 -1.93 -13.86
C GLY A 245 4.44 -1.13 -13.89
N GLN A 246 4.15 -0.46 -15.01
CA GLN A 246 2.90 0.28 -15.20
C GLN A 246 1.69 -0.63 -15.43
N LEU A 247 1.89 -1.94 -15.63
CA LEU A 247 0.82 -2.91 -15.81
C LEU A 247 0.43 -3.63 -14.51
N GLY A 248 1.13 -3.38 -13.42
CA GLY A 248 0.84 -3.98 -12.13
C GLY A 248 -0.54 -3.63 -11.59
N ALA A 249 -1.18 -4.54 -10.86
CA ALA A 249 -2.49 -4.30 -10.25
C ALA A 249 -2.48 -3.16 -9.24
N ALA A 250 -1.32 -2.90 -8.65
CA ALA A 250 -1.05 -1.73 -7.83
C ALA A 250 0.28 -1.09 -8.23
N VAL A 251 0.46 0.16 -7.85
CA VAL A 251 1.73 0.89 -7.90
C VAL A 251 2.20 1.14 -6.47
N HIS A 252 3.49 0.90 -6.22
CA HIS A 252 4.18 1.25 -4.99
C HIS A 252 5.08 2.46 -5.26
N VAL A 253 4.91 3.50 -4.46
CA VAL A 253 5.74 4.70 -4.46
C VAL A 253 6.47 4.78 -3.13
N LEU A 254 7.78 4.90 -3.19
CA LEU A 254 8.63 5.29 -2.07
C LEU A 254 9.00 6.75 -2.21
N ALA A 255 8.83 7.51 -1.15
CA ALA A 255 9.20 8.93 -1.11
C ALA A 255 9.88 9.27 0.21
N THR A 256 10.60 10.38 0.24
CA THR A 256 11.27 10.90 1.44
C THR A 256 10.80 12.32 1.74
N HIS A 257 10.74 12.67 3.00
CA HIS A 257 10.56 14.04 3.45
C HIS A 257 11.93 14.73 3.46
N PRO A 258 12.10 15.84 2.73
CA PRO A 258 13.38 16.54 2.64
C PRO A 258 13.85 17.11 3.98
#